data_e845a13422ad0cc092bd81c3e0ba5688
#
_entry.id   e845a13422ad0cc092bd81c3e0ba5688
#
_cell.length_a   1.000
_cell.length_b   1.000
_cell.length_c   1.000
_cell.angle_alpha   90.00
_cell.angle_beta   90.00
_cell.angle_gamma   90.00
#
_symmetry.space_group_name_H-M   'P 1'
#
loop_
_entity.id
_entity.type
_entity.pdbx_description
1 polymer ?
#
loop_
_entity_poly.entity_id
_entity_poly.type
_entity_poly.pdbx_seq_one_letter_code
_entity_poly.pdbx_strand_id
1 'polypeptide(L)'
;MRNRRYRQEVRTIAEYITAGTGLPPYLPYPRFLLKMELSHTAKLLYALLLDRATLSQKNGWQDDEGRTYIVYPIAEIAEILDKSTMTVQNSLKELDIAGLLERKRAGYSAPNRLYVKVPPVVKVSLDMTQRNLYVSPKENFTLTKLI
;
A
#
# COMPACT_ATOMS: atom_id res chain seq x y z
N MET A 1 18.11 16.15 4.81
CA MET A 1 19.48 15.72 4.64
C MET A 1 19.60 14.26 4.28
N ARG A 2 18.98 13.39 5.04
CA ARG A 2 18.99 11.97 4.70
C ARG A 2 18.54 11.71 3.26
N ASN A 3 17.54 12.45 2.84
CA ASN A 3 16.96 12.26 1.52
C ASN A 3 17.91 12.61 0.39
N ARG A 4 18.73 13.64 0.59
CA ARG A 4 19.67 14.07 -0.44
C ARG A 4 20.79 13.06 -0.61
N ARG A 5 21.29 12.54 0.51
CA ARG A 5 22.38 11.56 0.50
C ARG A 5 21.92 10.26 -0.16
N TYR A 6 20.74 9.79 0.23
CA TYR A 6 20.17 8.58 -0.34
C TYR A 6 20.00 8.70 -1.85
N ARG A 7 19.50 9.84 -2.33
CA ARG A 7 19.35 10.05 -3.76
C ARG A 7 20.68 9.96 -4.50
N GLN A 8 21.71 10.51 -3.90
CA GLN A 8 23.01 10.49 -4.54
C GLN A 8 23.59 9.09 -4.57
N GLU A 9 23.44 8.34 -3.50
CA GLU A 9 23.90 6.96 -3.44
C GLU A 9 23.20 6.11 -4.48
N VAL A 10 21.89 6.23 -4.61
CA VAL A 10 21.15 5.48 -5.61
C VAL A 10 21.62 5.82 -7.02
N ARG A 11 21.84 7.10 -7.28
CA ARG A 11 22.31 7.50 -8.61
C ARG A 11 23.68 6.93 -8.96
N THR A 12 24.51 6.74 -7.94
CA THR A 12 25.88 6.26 -8.17
C THR A 12 25.94 4.77 -8.40
N ILE A 13 25.05 4.01 -7.76
CA ILE A 13 25.13 2.55 -7.79
C ILE A 13 23.98 1.86 -8.51
N ALA A 14 23.05 2.62 -9.08
CA ALA A 14 21.94 2.02 -9.82
C ALA A 14 22.43 1.38 -11.11
N GLU A 15 21.94 0.20 -11.38
CA GLU A 15 22.37 -0.57 -12.54
C GLU A 15 21.17 -0.93 -13.41
N TYR A 16 21.44 -1.37 -14.63
CA TYR A 16 20.37 -1.81 -15.52
C TYR A 16 19.76 -3.11 -15.03
N ILE A 17 18.46 -3.28 -15.20
CA ILE A 17 17.81 -4.56 -14.97
C ILE A 17 18.19 -5.50 -16.10
N THR A 18 18.64 -6.68 -15.74
CA THR A 18 18.94 -7.74 -16.70
C THR A 18 18.17 -8.99 -16.27
N ALA A 19 18.27 -10.05 -17.05
CA ALA A 19 17.55 -11.29 -16.73
C ALA A 19 17.91 -11.86 -15.36
N GLY A 20 19.13 -11.61 -14.89
CA GLY A 20 19.57 -12.15 -13.60
C GLY A 20 19.46 -11.18 -12.43
N THR A 21 18.86 -10.01 -12.64
CA THR A 21 18.80 -9.00 -11.60
C THR A 21 17.79 -9.36 -10.53
N GLY A 22 18.21 -9.35 -9.25
CA GLY A 22 17.30 -9.45 -8.14
C GLY A 22 16.66 -8.11 -7.86
N LEU A 23 15.41 -8.12 -7.41
CA LEU A 23 14.72 -6.87 -7.09
C LEU A 23 14.95 -6.50 -5.63
N PRO A 24 15.09 -5.21 -5.34
CA PRO A 24 15.15 -4.76 -3.95
C PRO A 24 13.79 -4.94 -3.29
N PRO A 25 13.72 -4.88 -1.96
CA PRO A 25 12.45 -4.91 -1.26
C PRO A 25 11.54 -3.79 -1.76
N TYR A 26 10.26 -4.06 -1.86
CA TYR A 26 9.32 -3.08 -2.36
C TYR A 26 7.99 -3.21 -1.63
N LEU A 27 7.18 -2.15 -1.72
CA LEU A 27 5.84 -2.15 -1.13
C LEU A 27 4.81 -2.62 -2.16
N PRO A 28 3.76 -3.34 -1.71
CA PRO A 28 2.68 -3.67 -2.61
C PRO A 28 1.90 -2.41 -2.98
N TYR A 29 1.74 -2.15 -4.25
CA TYR A 29 0.99 -0.99 -4.72
C TYR A 29 -0.15 -1.50 -5.59
N PRO A 30 -1.35 -1.65 -5.03
CA PRO A 30 -2.47 -2.21 -5.79
C PRO A 30 -2.83 -1.35 -6.99
N ARG A 31 -3.11 -2.00 -8.07
CA ARG A 31 -3.37 -1.30 -9.33
C ARG A 31 -4.60 -0.40 -9.28
N PHE A 32 -5.59 -0.75 -8.45
CA PHE A 32 -6.80 0.07 -8.39
C PHE A 32 -6.50 1.51 -7.92
N LEU A 33 -5.42 1.70 -7.17
CA LEU A 33 -5.06 3.04 -6.72
C LEU A 33 -4.71 3.99 -7.87
N LEU A 34 -4.24 3.43 -8.99
CA LEU A 34 -3.82 4.26 -10.11
C LEU A 34 -4.94 5.10 -10.69
N LYS A 35 -6.17 4.63 -10.58
CA LYS A 35 -7.33 5.33 -11.14
C LYS A 35 -8.18 6.06 -10.12
N MET A 36 -7.85 5.94 -8.85
CA MET A 36 -8.61 6.61 -7.81
C MET A 36 -8.20 8.07 -7.67
N GLU A 37 -9.17 8.89 -7.31
CA GLU A 37 -8.92 10.31 -7.08
C GLU A 37 -8.49 10.52 -5.64
N LEU A 38 -7.24 10.21 -5.39
CA LEU A 38 -6.61 10.39 -4.09
C LEU A 38 -5.30 11.09 -4.31
N SER A 39 -4.82 11.78 -3.29
CA SER A 39 -3.47 12.36 -3.36
C SER A 39 -2.44 11.25 -3.47
N HIS A 40 -1.30 11.58 -4.05
CA HIS A 40 -0.23 10.60 -4.17
C HIS A 40 0.26 10.13 -2.79
N THR A 41 0.27 11.03 -1.81
CA THR A 41 0.66 10.66 -0.46
C THR A 41 -0.33 9.67 0.15
N ALA A 42 -1.63 9.86 -0.08
CA ALA A 42 -2.63 8.91 0.42
C ALA A 42 -2.46 7.54 -0.22
N LYS A 43 -2.18 7.49 -1.52
CA LYS A 43 -1.93 6.22 -2.21
C LYS A 43 -0.69 5.52 -1.68
N LEU A 44 0.37 6.28 -1.46
CA LEU A 44 1.59 5.73 -0.90
C LEU A 44 1.36 5.22 0.52
N LEU A 45 0.62 6.00 1.31
CA LEU A 45 0.27 5.58 2.66
C LEU A 45 -0.52 4.28 2.64
N TYR A 46 -1.48 4.15 1.73
CA TYR A 46 -2.24 2.91 1.62
C TYR A 46 -1.33 1.72 1.35
N ALA A 47 -0.37 1.87 0.45
CA ALA A 47 0.58 0.80 0.15
C ALA A 47 1.38 0.41 1.39
N LEU A 48 1.81 1.39 2.16
CA LEU A 48 2.55 1.15 3.39
C LEU A 48 1.68 0.41 4.42
N LEU A 49 0.43 0.85 4.58
CA LEU A 49 -0.49 0.22 5.52
C LEU A 49 -0.84 -1.20 5.10
N LEU A 50 -1.01 -1.42 3.80
CA LEU A 50 -1.29 -2.75 3.28
C LEU A 50 -0.12 -3.71 3.55
N ASP A 51 1.09 -3.22 3.38
CA ASP A 51 2.28 -4.01 3.67
C ASP A 51 2.30 -4.43 5.14
N ARG A 52 2.00 -3.50 6.04
CA ARG A 52 1.95 -3.81 7.46
C ARG A 52 0.78 -4.74 7.79
N ALA A 53 -0.34 -4.59 7.09
CA ALA A 53 -1.51 -5.43 7.30
C ALA A 53 -1.23 -6.89 6.92
N THR A 54 -0.47 -7.12 5.85
CA THR A 54 -0.12 -8.49 5.48
C THR A 54 0.78 -9.14 6.52
N LEU A 55 1.63 -8.36 7.16
CA LEU A 55 2.44 -8.88 8.26
C LEU A 55 1.57 -9.21 9.47
N SER A 56 0.63 -8.33 9.81
CA SER A 56 -0.32 -8.57 10.91
C SER A 56 -1.17 -9.81 10.64
N GLN A 57 -1.55 -10.00 9.39
CA GLN A 57 -2.32 -11.16 8.97
C GLN A 57 -1.54 -12.45 9.25
N LYS A 58 -0.26 -12.46 8.91
CA LYS A 58 0.59 -13.62 9.18
C LYS A 58 0.79 -13.85 10.66
N ASN A 59 0.81 -12.79 11.45
CA ASN A 59 1.03 -12.89 12.88
C ASN A 59 -0.27 -13.12 13.67
N GLY A 60 -1.39 -13.21 13.00
CA GLY A 60 -2.66 -13.49 13.66
C GLY A 60 -3.26 -12.33 14.43
N TRP A 61 -2.94 -11.11 14.06
CA TRP A 61 -3.48 -9.92 14.72
C TRP A 61 -4.88 -9.64 14.19
N GLN A 62 -5.85 -10.27 14.80
CA GLN A 62 -7.24 -10.16 14.39
C GLN A 62 -8.11 -9.80 15.59
N ASP A 63 -9.21 -9.11 15.33
CA ASP A 63 -10.18 -8.80 16.37
C ASP A 63 -11.15 -9.96 16.54
N ASP A 64 -12.14 -9.77 17.42
CA ASP A 64 -13.10 -10.83 17.74
C ASP A 64 -13.95 -11.25 16.53
N GLU A 65 -14.02 -10.40 15.51
CA GLU A 65 -14.77 -10.71 14.31
C GLU A 65 -13.87 -11.26 13.20
N GLY A 66 -12.61 -11.52 13.50
CA GLY A 66 -11.66 -12.08 12.53
C GLY A 66 -11.06 -11.06 11.58
N ARG A 67 -11.25 -9.76 11.85
CA ARG A 67 -10.73 -8.72 10.98
C ARG A 67 -9.30 -8.36 11.38
N THR A 68 -8.41 -8.33 10.41
CA THR A 68 -7.02 -7.98 10.65
C THR A 68 -6.90 -6.48 10.92
N TYR A 69 -6.14 -6.13 11.95
CA TYR A 69 -5.86 -4.74 12.25
C TYR A 69 -4.37 -4.51 12.42
N ILE A 70 -3.98 -3.25 12.31
CA ILE A 70 -2.60 -2.85 12.57
C ILE A 70 -2.60 -1.72 13.59
N VAL A 71 -1.50 -1.62 14.31
CA VAL A 71 -1.23 -0.51 15.21
C VAL A 71 0.01 0.18 14.65
N TYR A 72 -0.17 1.42 14.21
CA TYR A 72 0.90 2.12 13.52
C TYR A 72 0.89 3.58 13.96
N PRO A 73 1.81 3.99 14.82
CA PRO A 73 1.83 5.37 15.30
C PRO A 73 2.05 6.35 14.15
N ILE A 74 1.33 7.47 14.23
CA ILE A 74 1.41 8.48 13.16
C ILE A 74 2.83 9.03 13.02
N ALA A 75 3.53 9.22 14.13
CA ALA A 75 4.89 9.71 14.08
C ALA A 75 5.83 8.77 13.33
N GLU A 76 5.62 7.48 13.50
CA GLU A 76 6.43 6.48 12.81
C GLU A 76 6.14 6.47 11.30
N ILE A 77 4.86 6.57 10.94
CA ILE A 77 4.47 6.65 9.53
C ILE A 77 5.09 7.91 8.90
N ALA A 78 4.99 9.04 9.61
CA ALA A 78 5.51 10.29 9.11
C ALA A 78 7.01 10.21 8.83
N GLU A 79 7.74 9.53 9.70
CA GLU A 79 9.17 9.37 9.52
C GLU A 79 9.48 8.49 8.31
N ILE A 80 8.77 7.38 8.17
CA ILE A 80 9.00 6.46 7.06
C ILE A 80 8.69 7.13 5.72
N LEU A 81 7.60 7.88 5.64
CA LEU A 81 7.19 8.54 4.41
C LEU A 81 7.89 9.87 4.16
N ASP A 82 8.67 10.34 5.14
CA ASP A 82 9.33 11.64 5.07
C ASP A 82 8.32 12.77 4.87
N LYS A 83 7.25 12.72 5.66
CA LYS A 83 6.17 13.70 5.62
C LYS A 83 5.88 14.19 7.04
N SER A 84 5.18 15.32 7.15
CA SER A 84 4.77 15.81 8.46
C SER A 84 3.64 14.96 9.02
N THR A 85 3.47 15.00 10.34
CA THR A 85 2.37 14.28 10.98
C THR A 85 1.01 14.81 10.51
N MET A 86 0.92 16.11 10.21
CA MET A 86 -0.30 16.69 9.68
C MET A 86 -0.64 16.10 8.31
N THR A 87 0.35 15.95 7.45
CA THR A 87 0.15 15.34 6.14
C THR A 87 -0.31 13.90 6.28
N VAL A 88 0.28 13.16 7.22
CA VAL A 88 -0.14 11.77 7.47
C VAL A 88 -1.58 11.73 7.96
N GLN A 89 -1.95 12.60 8.90
CA GLN A 89 -3.32 12.64 9.40
C GLN A 89 -4.31 12.97 8.30
N ASN A 90 -3.99 13.94 7.45
CA ASN A 90 -4.85 14.28 6.33
C ASN A 90 -4.98 13.13 5.34
N SER A 91 -3.89 12.41 5.10
CA SER A 91 -3.92 11.26 4.21
C SER A 91 -4.72 10.10 4.78
N LEU A 92 -4.62 9.87 6.08
CA LEU A 92 -5.45 8.85 6.74
C LEU A 92 -6.93 9.19 6.61
N LYS A 93 -7.26 10.46 6.80
CA LYS A 93 -8.64 10.92 6.66
C LYS A 93 -9.14 10.74 5.23
N GLU A 94 -8.28 11.03 4.27
CA GLU A 94 -8.59 10.86 2.86
C GLU A 94 -8.92 9.39 2.54
N LEU A 95 -8.12 8.47 3.08
CA LEU A 95 -8.37 7.04 2.90
C LEU A 95 -9.64 6.58 3.60
N ASP A 96 -9.92 7.14 4.78
CA ASP A 96 -11.14 6.82 5.52
C ASP A 96 -12.38 7.25 4.72
N ILE A 97 -12.36 8.47 4.19
CA ILE A 97 -13.47 8.99 3.38
C ILE A 97 -13.66 8.14 2.12
N ALA A 98 -12.56 7.66 1.54
CA ALA A 98 -12.62 6.83 0.35
C ALA A 98 -13.08 5.40 0.62
N GLY A 99 -13.25 5.02 1.88
CA GLY A 99 -13.70 3.68 2.24
C GLY A 99 -12.60 2.63 2.24
N LEU A 100 -11.35 3.05 2.22
CA LEU A 100 -10.21 2.15 2.18
C LEU A 100 -9.56 1.92 3.53
N LEU A 101 -10.03 2.60 4.54
CA LEU A 101 -9.46 2.53 5.88
C LEU A 101 -10.55 2.79 6.90
N GLU A 102 -10.49 2.09 8.02
CA GLU A 102 -11.34 2.38 9.16
C GLU A 102 -10.45 2.50 10.38
N ARG A 103 -10.65 3.56 11.15
CA ARG A 103 -9.88 3.77 12.39
C ARG A 103 -10.79 3.53 13.57
N LYS A 104 -10.34 2.72 14.51
CA LYS A 104 -11.10 2.43 15.73
C LYS A 104 -10.25 2.63 16.95
N ARG A 105 -10.84 3.23 17.97
CA ARG A 105 -10.21 3.29 19.27
C ARG A 105 -10.44 1.98 19.98
N ALA A 106 -9.36 1.35 20.42
CA ALA A 106 -9.47 0.08 21.09
C ALA A 106 -9.88 0.22 22.57
N GLY A 107 -9.78 1.43 23.13
CA GLY A 107 -10.12 1.69 24.51
C GLY A 107 -9.54 3.01 24.95
N TYR A 108 -9.78 3.35 26.23
CA TYR A 108 -9.39 4.67 26.71
C TYR A 108 -7.90 4.93 26.61
N SER A 109 -7.07 3.99 27.00
CA SER A 109 -5.63 4.17 26.94
C SER A 109 -4.97 3.24 25.92
N ALA A 110 -5.74 2.56 25.11
CA ALA A 110 -5.19 1.66 24.11
C ALA A 110 -4.89 2.41 22.81
N PRO A 111 -3.89 1.96 22.05
CA PRO A 111 -3.59 2.60 20.77
C PRO A 111 -4.74 2.37 19.79
N ASN A 112 -4.85 3.30 18.85
CA ASN A 112 -5.86 3.18 17.80
C ASN A 112 -5.53 2.00 16.90
N ARG A 113 -6.58 1.32 16.45
CA ARG A 113 -6.45 0.25 15.48
C ARG A 113 -6.81 0.78 14.11
N LEU A 114 -6.02 0.37 13.12
CA LEU A 114 -6.27 0.71 11.74
C LEU A 114 -6.67 -0.56 11.00
N TYR A 115 -7.81 -0.51 10.32
CA TYR A 115 -8.28 -1.63 9.52
C TYR A 115 -8.17 -1.24 8.06
N VAL A 116 -7.25 -1.89 7.36
CA VAL A 116 -7.08 -1.65 5.93
C VAL A 116 -8.19 -2.40 5.20
N LYS A 117 -8.88 -1.71 4.31
CA LYS A 117 -9.97 -2.29 3.55
C LYS A 117 -9.57 -2.38 2.09
N VAL A 118 -10.06 -3.40 1.43
CA VAL A 118 -9.76 -3.61 0.02
C VAL A 118 -11.06 -3.64 -0.76
N PRO A 119 -11.07 -3.16 -2.00
CA PRO A 119 -12.26 -3.29 -2.84
C PRO A 119 -12.58 -4.77 -3.05
N PRO A 120 -13.86 -5.12 -3.18
CA PRO A 120 -14.19 -6.51 -3.43
C PRO A 120 -13.61 -6.96 -4.77
N VAL A 121 -13.10 -8.18 -4.78
CA VAL A 121 -12.59 -8.76 -6.00
C VAL A 121 -13.79 -9.28 -6.78
N VAL A 122 -14.00 -8.74 -7.97
CA VAL A 122 -15.06 -9.22 -8.82
C VAL A 122 -14.61 -10.58 -9.38
N LYS A 123 -15.40 -11.61 -9.11
CA LYS A 123 -15.06 -12.93 -9.59
C LYS A 123 -15.42 -13.00 -11.06
N VAL A 124 -14.41 -13.09 -11.89
CA VAL A 124 -14.61 -13.35 -13.30
C VAL A 124 -14.14 -14.77 -13.56
N SER A 125 -14.34 -15.26 -14.77
CA SER A 125 -13.89 -16.62 -15.07
C SER A 125 -12.39 -16.74 -14.80
N LEU A 126 -11.98 -17.91 -14.41
CA LEU A 126 -10.60 -18.15 -14.09
C LEU A 126 -9.69 -17.80 -15.26
N ASP A 127 -10.14 -18.11 -16.46
CA ASP A 127 -9.38 -17.80 -17.65
C ASP A 127 -9.13 -16.31 -17.81
N MET A 128 -10.16 -15.52 -17.61
CA MET A 128 -10.02 -14.09 -17.73
C MET A 128 -9.14 -13.53 -16.63
N THR A 129 -9.25 -14.08 -15.45
CA THR A 129 -8.43 -13.64 -14.33
C THR A 129 -6.96 -13.91 -14.62
N GLN A 130 -6.67 -15.08 -15.12
CA GLN A 130 -5.31 -15.43 -15.44
C GLN A 130 -4.75 -14.56 -16.56
N ARG A 131 -5.57 -14.32 -17.56
CA ARG A 131 -5.15 -13.43 -18.63
C ARG A 131 -4.82 -12.04 -18.12
N ASN A 132 -5.65 -11.52 -17.24
CA ASN A 132 -5.42 -10.20 -16.72
C ASN A 132 -4.19 -10.12 -15.85
N LEU A 133 -3.84 -11.19 -15.19
CA LEU A 133 -2.65 -11.20 -14.37
C LEU A 133 -1.37 -11.26 -15.20
N TYR A 134 -1.44 -11.98 -16.31
CA TYR A 134 -0.25 -12.16 -17.07
C TYR A 134 -0.19 -11.40 -18.31
N VAL A 135 -1.25 -10.78 -18.64
CA VAL A 135 -1.22 -9.97 -19.75
C VAL A 135 -0.10 -9.16 -19.64
N SER A 136 0.75 -9.53 -20.33
CA SER A 136 1.79 -8.71 -20.41
C SER A 136 1.23 -7.51 -20.91
N PRO A 137 1.79 -6.49 -20.48
CA PRO A 137 1.34 -5.22 -20.87
C PRO A 137 1.23 -5.10 -22.34
N LYS A 138 1.92 -5.88 -23.06
CA LYS A 138 1.82 -5.75 -24.45
C LYS A 138 0.59 -6.31 -25.03
N GLU A 139 -0.04 -7.15 -24.40
CA GLU A 139 -1.22 -7.55 -24.91
C GLU A 139 -2.27 -6.86 -24.43
N ASN A 140 -2.19 -6.53 -23.48
CA ASN A 140 -3.14 -5.96 -22.83
C ASN A 140 -3.10 -4.72 -22.87
N PHE A 141 -2.35 -4.46 -23.09
CA PHE A 141 -2.36 -3.45 -23.12
C PHE A 141 -3.30 -3.14 -23.68
N THR A 142 -3.70 -3.80 -24.05
CA THR A 142 -4.76 -3.75 -24.42
C THR A 142 -5.66 -4.08 -23.56
N LEU A 143 -5.62 -4.78 -23.14
CA LEU A 143 -6.36 -5.13 -22.21
C LEU A 143 -6.01 -4.65 -21.19
N THR A 144 -5.20 -4.47 -21.28
CA THR A 144 -4.84 -4.33 -20.53
C THR A 144 -4.81 -3.58 -20.19
N LYS A 145 -5.05 -3.21 -20.85
CA LYS A 145 -4.92 -2.77 -20.64
C LYS A 145 -5.15 -2.50 -19.81
N LEU A 146 -5.11 -2.82 -19.60
CA LEU A 146 -5.24 -2.94 -18.84
C LEU A 146 -4.87 -2.67 -18.23
N ILE A 147 -4.38 -2.64 -18.39
CA ILE A 147 -3.88 -2.70 -18.05
C ILE A 147 -3.81 -2.24 -17.89
#